data_97f3905a4226da088cacd363018fb9e7
#
_entry.id   97f3905a4226da088cacd363018fb9e7
#
_cell.length_a   1.000
_cell.length_b   1.000
_cell.length_c   1.000
_cell.angle_alpha   90.00
_cell.angle_beta   90.00
_cell.angle_gamma   90.00
#
_symmetry.space_group_name_H-M   'P 1'
#
loop_
_entity.id
_entity.type
_entity.pdbx_description
1 polymer ?
#
loop_
_entity_poly.entity_id
_entity_poly.type
_entity_poly.pdbx_seq_one_letter_code
_entity_poly.pdbx_strand_id
1 'polypeptide(L)'
;MRVFLTSILFNFLTIVLAGCQSQTYKLVGTADGLDDGDTLFLTSDMVNGIPSDTIVMKGNTFNFKGTAEEETALCMVYSATRNEINAAFIREPGEITIKLSATPGASRVGGTPCNNEWQRLNDSVMVIGKEINRIAEHIYGGNVAQEVQERGMDEIEKLNKRFAKVVVETTEKNIDNEFGYFLLTYYPEELIDNSTRLSLIEKLTDDRRQRPAIKQIEATIRKAAKTAEGATIPNFTQQTPEGGNLSIMTEVGKNKITIIDFWASWCGPCRQEMPFMLSLYESNKERGLGIVGVSLDRDKDSWVTAIKKLQLPWPQMSDLKYWDNEVAKTFNITSIPHTIVVDQKGKILRRGLRGEQLKQFVESELAK
;
A
#
# COMPACT_ATOMS: atom_id res chain seq x y z
N MET A 1 23.53 -22.12 -78.63
CA MET A 1 23.39 -20.66 -78.32
C MET A 1 22.31 -20.49 -77.26
N ARG A 2 22.69 -20.49 -75.99
CA ARG A 2 21.76 -20.42 -74.82
C ARG A 2 21.85 -19.00 -74.23
N VAL A 3 20.71 -18.31 -74.25
CA VAL A 3 20.54 -16.99 -73.64
C VAL A 3 20.19 -17.17 -72.16
N PHE A 4 21.06 -16.65 -71.30
CA PHE A 4 20.78 -16.58 -69.85
C PHE A 4 20.00 -15.29 -69.57
N LEU A 5 18.75 -15.44 -69.10
CA LEU A 5 17.97 -14.35 -68.48
C LEU A 5 18.34 -14.27 -66.99
N THR A 6 18.97 -13.21 -66.57
CA THR A 6 19.18 -12.87 -65.16
C THR A 6 18.01 -12.07 -64.66
N SER A 7 17.19 -12.70 -63.76
CA SER A 7 16.11 -12.04 -63.05
C SER A 7 16.70 -11.28 -61.84
N ILE A 8 16.63 -9.97 -61.87
CA ILE A 8 16.94 -9.09 -60.75
C ILE A 8 15.70 -9.05 -59.84
N LEU A 9 15.77 -9.74 -58.69
CA LEU A 9 14.80 -9.58 -57.60
C LEU A 9 15.04 -8.24 -56.89
N PHE A 10 14.15 -7.29 -57.07
CA PHE A 10 14.10 -6.07 -56.25
C PHE A 10 13.43 -6.42 -54.93
N ASN A 11 14.23 -6.61 -53.88
CA ASN A 11 13.72 -6.66 -52.52
C ASN A 11 13.29 -5.25 -52.09
N PHE A 12 11.98 -5.01 -52.10
CA PHE A 12 11.38 -3.87 -51.42
C PHE A 12 11.45 -4.11 -49.89
N LEU A 13 12.50 -3.57 -49.27
CA LEU A 13 12.60 -3.45 -47.83
C LEU A 13 11.60 -2.36 -47.38
N THR A 14 10.38 -2.73 -47.05
CA THR A 14 9.45 -1.83 -46.38
C THR A 14 9.98 -1.57 -44.97
N ILE A 15 10.68 -0.45 -44.80
CA ILE A 15 11.00 0.09 -43.48
C ILE A 15 9.64 0.56 -42.89
N VAL A 16 9.08 -0.28 -42.05
CA VAL A 16 8.00 0.15 -41.14
C VAL A 16 8.65 1.10 -40.14
N LEU A 17 8.59 2.39 -40.43
CA LEU A 17 8.80 3.43 -39.44
C LEU A 17 7.67 3.27 -38.42
N ALA A 18 7.93 2.53 -37.34
CA ALA A 18 7.15 2.61 -36.12
C ALA A 18 7.36 4.03 -35.56
N GLY A 19 6.64 5.00 -36.16
CA GLY A 19 6.52 6.31 -35.58
C GLY A 19 5.86 6.14 -34.22
N CYS A 20 6.50 6.61 -33.16
CA CYS A 20 5.85 6.91 -31.89
C CYS A 20 4.70 7.87 -32.21
N GLN A 21 3.50 7.36 -32.51
CA GLN A 21 2.30 8.18 -32.53
C GLN A 21 2.08 8.61 -31.09
N SER A 22 2.29 9.89 -30.80
CA SER A 22 1.85 10.50 -29.56
C SER A 22 0.36 10.23 -29.43
N GLN A 23 0.01 9.31 -28.53
CA GLN A 23 -1.38 8.96 -28.30
C GLN A 23 -2.05 10.18 -27.66
N THR A 24 -3.06 10.74 -28.32
CA THR A 24 -3.79 11.91 -27.82
C THR A 24 -5.12 11.47 -27.22
N TYR A 25 -5.54 12.18 -26.17
CA TYR A 25 -6.90 12.09 -25.65
C TYR A 25 -7.61 13.43 -25.82
N LYS A 26 -8.91 13.37 -25.86
CA LYS A 26 -9.78 14.53 -25.92
C LYS A 26 -10.82 14.41 -24.82
N LEU A 27 -10.92 15.43 -23.97
CA LEU A 27 -12.03 15.58 -23.05
C LEU A 27 -13.13 16.37 -23.73
N VAL A 28 -14.34 15.86 -23.67
CA VAL A 28 -15.55 16.58 -24.08
C VAL A 28 -16.59 16.44 -22.99
N GLY A 29 -17.23 17.54 -22.63
CA GLY A 29 -18.20 17.42 -21.56
C GLY A 29 -19.10 18.61 -21.37
N THR A 30 -19.97 18.43 -20.37
CA THR A 30 -20.88 19.46 -19.86
C THR A 30 -20.67 19.62 -18.36
N ALA A 31 -21.00 20.81 -17.86
CA ALA A 31 -20.97 21.06 -16.41
C ALA A 31 -22.26 21.79 -16.00
N ASP A 32 -23.10 21.11 -15.23
CA ASP A 32 -24.28 21.70 -14.64
C ASP A 32 -23.86 22.63 -13.48
N GLY A 33 -24.30 23.88 -13.51
CA GLY A 33 -24.03 24.88 -12.47
C GLY A 33 -22.73 25.69 -12.67
N LEU A 34 -22.13 25.64 -13.87
CA LEU A 34 -21.07 26.53 -14.30
C LEU A 34 -21.55 27.34 -15.49
N ASP A 35 -21.07 28.58 -15.58
CA ASP A 35 -21.43 29.55 -16.61
C ASP A 35 -20.32 29.70 -17.67
N ASP A 36 -20.64 30.46 -18.72
CA ASP A 36 -19.68 30.82 -19.76
C ASP A 36 -18.51 31.62 -19.17
N GLY A 37 -17.27 31.20 -19.46
CA GLY A 37 -16.06 31.80 -18.91
C GLY A 37 -15.57 31.20 -17.58
N ASP A 38 -16.36 30.36 -16.92
CA ASP A 38 -15.90 29.65 -15.74
C ASP A 38 -14.71 28.74 -16.08
N THR A 39 -13.88 28.49 -15.05
CA THR A 39 -12.64 27.76 -15.21
C THR A 39 -12.71 26.39 -14.53
N LEU A 40 -12.31 25.36 -15.27
CA LEU A 40 -12.02 24.03 -14.76
C LEU A 40 -10.50 23.82 -14.72
N PHE A 41 -10.02 23.18 -13.67
CA PHE A 41 -8.67 22.71 -13.54
C PHE A 41 -8.57 21.21 -13.83
N LEU A 42 -7.45 20.82 -14.44
CA LEU A 42 -7.10 19.44 -14.70
C LEU A 42 -5.86 19.10 -13.86
N THR A 43 -5.84 17.95 -13.18
CA THR A 43 -4.68 17.47 -12.43
C THR A 43 -4.55 15.96 -12.49
N SER A 44 -3.30 15.48 -12.48
CA SER A 44 -2.93 14.07 -12.15
C SER A 44 -2.31 13.95 -10.76
N ASP A 45 -2.03 15.07 -10.08
CA ASP A 45 -1.57 15.08 -8.69
C ASP A 45 -2.78 15.02 -7.74
N MET A 46 -3.18 13.78 -7.42
CA MET A 46 -4.33 13.53 -6.54
C MET A 46 -4.03 13.84 -5.06
N VAL A 47 -2.77 14.08 -4.70
CA VAL A 47 -2.35 14.35 -3.31
C VAL A 47 -2.36 15.85 -3.02
N ASN A 48 -1.67 16.65 -3.85
CA ASN A 48 -1.53 18.08 -3.63
C ASN A 48 -2.56 18.89 -4.43
N GLY A 49 -3.21 18.26 -5.42
CA GLY A 49 -4.20 18.92 -6.28
C GLY A 49 -3.63 20.02 -7.20
N ILE A 50 -2.32 19.96 -7.50
CA ILE A 50 -1.67 20.98 -8.33
C ILE A 50 -2.19 20.88 -9.76
N PRO A 51 -2.82 21.93 -10.31
CA PRO A 51 -3.31 21.91 -11.68
C PRO A 51 -2.18 21.75 -12.69
N SER A 52 -2.34 20.82 -13.63
CA SER A 52 -1.47 20.69 -14.80
C SER A 52 -1.95 21.53 -15.97
N ASP A 53 -3.26 21.73 -16.07
CA ASP A 53 -3.92 22.43 -17.17
C ASP A 53 -5.17 23.17 -16.70
N THR A 54 -5.65 24.07 -17.57
CA THR A 54 -6.82 24.90 -17.34
C THR A 54 -7.75 24.82 -18.54
N ILE A 55 -9.05 24.67 -18.30
CA ILE A 55 -10.10 24.60 -19.32
C ILE A 55 -11.12 25.70 -19.05
N VAL A 56 -11.43 26.51 -20.05
CA VAL A 56 -12.44 27.55 -19.94
C VAL A 56 -13.77 27.05 -20.52
N MET A 57 -14.85 27.23 -19.77
CA MET A 57 -16.20 26.86 -20.19
C MET A 57 -16.67 27.72 -21.38
N LYS A 58 -17.41 27.10 -22.27
CA LYS A 58 -18.12 27.78 -23.40
C LYS A 58 -19.60 27.41 -23.29
N GLY A 59 -20.38 28.36 -22.79
CA GLY A 59 -21.71 28.02 -22.30
C GLY A 59 -21.62 26.97 -21.20
N ASN A 60 -22.41 25.90 -21.29
CA ASN A 60 -22.36 24.77 -20.36
C ASN A 60 -21.46 23.61 -20.83
N THR A 61 -20.59 23.84 -21.84
CA THR A 61 -19.72 22.80 -22.42
C THR A 61 -18.26 23.14 -22.26
N PHE A 62 -17.41 22.11 -22.29
CA PHE A 62 -15.97 22.24 -22.34
C PHE A 62 -15.33 21.19 -23.25
N ASN A 63 -14.15 21.49 -23.75
CA ASN A 63 -13.31 20.55 -24.45
C ASN A 63 -11.83 20.84 -24.17
N PHE A 64 -11.03 19.76 -24.16
CA PHE A 64 -9.59 19.82 -23.96
C PHE A 64 -8.93 18.74 -24.82
N LYS A 65 -7.73 18.99 -25.31
CA LYS A 65 -6.91 18.00 -26.00
C LYS A 65 -5.56 17.92 -25.34
N GLY A 66 -5.20 16.71 -24.91
CA GLY A 66 -3.93 16.43 -24.27
C GLY A 66 -3.21 15.24 -24.90
N THR A 67 -2.02 14.95 -24.39
CA THR A 67 -1.22 13.77 -24.73
C THR A 67 -1.41 12.71 -23.66
N ALA A 68 -1.77 11.51 -24.04
CA ALA A 68 -1.73 10.36 -23.15
C ALA A 68 -0.28 9.90 -23.01
N GLU A 69 0.19 9.78 -21.79
CA GLU A 69 1.49 9.18 -21.48
C GLU A 69 1.43 7.67 -21.65
N GLU A 70 2.59 7.00 -21.63
CA GLU A 70 2.67 5.55 -21.78
C GLU A 70 1.93 4.80 -20.67
N GLU A 71 1.85 5.37 -19.46
CA GLU A 71 1.16 4.77 -18.34
C GLU A 71 -0.22 5.38 -18.11
N THR A 72 -1.19 4.50 -17.90
CA THR A 72 -2.56 4.85 -17.51
C THR A 72 -2.56 5.51 -16.14
N ALA A 73 -3.11 6.71 -16.05
CA ALA A 73 -3.15 7.50 -14.82
C ALA A 73 -4.56 7.97 -14.49
N LEU A 74 -4.89 8.03 -13.20
CA LEU A 74 -6.08 8.70 -12.71
C LEU A 74 -5.84 10.20 -12.72
N CYS A 75 -6.76 10.91 -13.34
CA CYS A 75 -6.79 12.37 -13.39
C CYS A 75 -8.10 12.89 -12.81
N MET A 76 -8.12 14.14 -12.43
CA MET A 76 -9.33 14.81 -11.96
C MET A 76 -9.52 16.11 -12.74
N VAL A 77 -10.76 16.35 -13.15
CA VAL A 77 -11.24 17.67 -13.61
C VAL A 77 -12.15 18.23 -12.52
N TYR A 78 -11.95 19.49 -12.15
CA TYR A 78 -12.70 20.13 -11.06
C TYR A 78 -12.86 21.63 -11.28
N SER A 79 -13.93 22.21 -10.75
CA SER A 79 -14.18 23.65 -10.82
C SER A 79 -13.23 24.43 -9.91
N ALA A 80 -12.71 25.55 -10.43
CA ALA A 80 -11.87 26.47 -9.66
C ALA A 80 -12.61 27.14 -8.48
N THR A 81 -13.94 27.23 -8.54
CA THR A 81 -14.77 28.00 -7.60
C THR A 81 -15.76 27.14 -6.82
N ARG A 82 -16.09 25.94 -7.32
CA ARG A 82 -17.11 25.04 -6.76
C ARG A 82 -16.57 23.63 -6.63
N ASN A 83 -15.97 23.33 -5.48
CA ASN A 83 -15.27 22.06 -5.21
C ASN A 83 -16.16 20.81 -5.37
N GLU A 84 -17.49 20.94 -5.22
CA GLU A 84 -18.44 19.85 -5.44
C GLU A 84 -18.55 19.42 -6.91
N ILE A 85 -18.19 20.32 -7.85
CA ILE A 85 -18.22 20.05 -9.29
C ILE A 85 -16.87 19.47 -9.71
N ASN A 86 -16.76 18.16 -9.70
CA ASN A 86 -15.56 17.44 -10.06
C ASN A 86 -15.87 16.05 -10.65
N ALA A 87 -14.91 15.46 -11.36
CA ALA A 87 -14.93 14.06 -11.78
C ALA A 87 -13.50 13.52 -11.92
N ALA A 88 -13.29 12.31 -11.41
CA ALA A 88 -12.08 11.54 -11.68
C ALA A 88 -12.27 10.72 -12.96
N PHE A 89 -11.25 10.70 -13.82
CA PHE A 89 -11.24 9.96 -15.07
C PHE A 89 -9.88 9.33 -15.33
N ILE A 90 -9.84 8.31 -16.16
CA ILE A 90 -8.61 7.64 -16.55
C ILE A 90 -8.09 8.25 -17.84
N ARG A 91 -6.86 8.77 -17.82
CA ARG A 91 -6.18 9.30 -18.98
C ARG A 91 -5.75 8.16 -19.90
N GLU A 92 -6.47 7.98 -20.99
CA GLU A 92 -6.21 7.00 -22.03
C GLU A 92 -6.53 7.59 -23.41
N PRO A 93 -5.96 7.06 -24.50
CA PRO A 93 -6.23 7.56 -25.85
C PRO A 93 -7.70 7.48 -26.24
N GLY A 94 -8.20 8.49 -26.94
CA GLY A 94 -9.55 8.54 -27.45
C GLY A 94 -10.36 9.74 -26.96
N GLU A 95 -11.67 9.72 -27.20
CA GLU A 95 -12.58 10.78 -26.74
C GLU A 95 -13.25 10.37 -25.43
N ILE A 96 -12.85 11.02 -24.34
CA ILE A 96 -13.37 10.82 -22.99
C ILE A 96 -14.53 11.81 -22.79
N THR A 97 -15.69 11.29 -22.45
CA THR A 97 -16.90 12.09 -22.19
C THR A 97 -17.08 12.29 -20.69
N ILE A 98 -17.36 13.53 -20.28
CA ILE A 98 -17.53 13.88 -18.87
C ILE A 98 -18.79 14.74 -18.71
N LYS A 99 -19.68 14.33 -17.82
CA LYS A 99 -20.80 15.14 -17.35
C LYS A 99 -20.54 15.51 -15.89
N LEU A 100 -20.18 16.76 -15.64
CA LEU A 100 -20.02 17.31 -14.30
C LEU A 100 -21.37 17.71 -13.71
N SER A 101 -21.54 17.50 -12.41
CA SER A 101 -22.74 17.84 -11.68
C SER A 101 -22.40 18.47 -10.34
N ALA A 102 -23.17 19.49 -9.93
CA ALA A 102 -23.11 20.07 -8.59
C ALA A 102 -23.67 19.13 -7.50
N THR A 103 -24.40 18.10 -7.89
CA THR A 103 -24.87 17.08 -6.94
C THR A 103 -23.73 16.10 -6.66
N PRO A 104 -23.29 15.94 -5.40
CA PRO A 104 -22.19 15.03 -5.05
C PRO A 104 -22.41 13.60 -5.54
N GLY A 105 -21.42 13.06 -6.27
CA GLY A 105 -21.45 11.71 -6.83
C GLY A 105 -22.36 11.53 -8.07
N ALA A 106 -22.95 12.60 -8.61
CA ALA A 106 -23.75 12.54 -9.83
C ALA A 106 -22.96 12.82 -11.12
N SER A 107 -21.71 13.27 -11.03
CA SER A 107 -20.83 13.37 -12.19
C SER A 107 -20.64 12.00 -12.85
N ARG A 108 -20.47 11.98 -14.16
CA ARG A 108 -20.32 10.76 -14.97
C ARG A 108 -19.18 10.88 -15.93
N VAL A 109 -18.45 9.77 -16.13
CA VAL A 109 -17.36 9.68 -17.12
C VAL A 109 -17.59 8.48 -18.03
N GLY A 110 -17.02 8.52 -19.25
CA GLY A 110 -17.14 7.43 -20.21
C GLY A 110 -16.46 7.76 -21.53
N GLY A 111 -16.92 7.12 -22.62
CA GLY A 111 -16.44 7.36 -23.98
C GLY A 111 -15.29 6.46 -24.39
N THR A 112 -14.47 5.99 -23.45
CA THR A 112 -13.35 5.09 -23.69
C THR A 112 -13.45 3.82 -22.82
N PRO A 113 -12.77 2.72 -23.16
CA PRO A 113 -12.91 1.44 -22.44
C PRO A 113 -12.64 1.54 -20.94
N CYS A 114 -11.49 2.11 -20.53
CA CYS A 114 -11.16 2.22 -19.11
C CYS A 114 -12.12 3.16 -18.37
N ASN A 115 -12.54 4.27 -18.99
CA ASN A 115 -13.47 5.20 -18.36
C ASN A 115 -14.88 4.61 -18.20
N ASN A 116 -15.32 3.78 -19.14
CA ASN A 116 -16.60 3.06 -19.01
C ASN A 116 -16.54 2.03 -17.84
N GLU A 117 -15.46 1.28 -17.71
CA GLU A 117 -15.28 0.33 -16.58
C GLU A 117 -15.06 1.08 -15.25
N TRP A 118 -14.34 2.21 -15.27
CA TRP A 118 -14.17 3.08 -14.09
C TRP A 118 -15.52 3.58 -13.57
N GLN A 119 -16.39 4.04 -14.46
CA GLN A 119 -17.74 4.48 -14.08
C GLN A 119 -18.56 3.35 -13.47
N ARG A 120 -18.52 2.13 -14.05
CA ARG A 120 -19.22 0.96 -13.51
C ARG A 120 -18.72 0.58 -12.12
N LEU A 121 -17.39 0.60 -11.92
CA LEU A 121 -16.79 0.36 -10.62
C LEU A 121 -17.26 1.40 -9.61
N ASN A 122 -17.17 2.70 -9.96
CA ASN A 122 -17.61 3.79 -9.10
C ASN A 122 -19.09 3.68 -8.71
N ASP A 123 -19.97 3.35 -9.65
CA ASP A 123 -21.40 3.16 -9.36
C ASP A 123 -21.61 2.02 -8.34
N SER A 124 -20.84 0.93 -8.45
CA SER A 124 -20.92 -0.22 -7.56
C SER A 124 -20.40 0.11 -6.15
N VAL A 125 -19.27 0.81 -6.05
CA VAL A 125 -18.65 1.12 -4.75
C VAL A 125 -19.29 2.31 -4.04
N MET A 126 -19.90 3.23 -4.79
CA MET A 126 -20.59 4.39 -4.23
C MET A 126 -21.77 3.99 -3.33
N VAL A 127 -22.52 2.95 -3.69
CA VAL A 127 -23.61 2.42 -2.86
C VAL A 127 -23.07 1.94 -1.52
N ILE A 128 -21.94 1.22 -1.55
CA ILE A 128 -21.27 0.73 -0.33
C ILE A 128 -20.75 1.90 0.50
N GLY A 129 -20.09 2.87 -0.12
CA GLY A 129 -19.55 4.06 0.56
C GLY A 129 -20.63 4.92 1.24
N LYS A 130 -21.79 5.10 0.61
CA LYS A 130 -22.92 5.81 1.22
C LYS A 130 -23.42 5.09 2.47
N GLU A 131 -23.48 3.77 2.46
CA GLU A 131 -23.93 2.98 3.61
C GLU A 131 -22.88 3.03 4.74
N ILE A 132 -21.59 2.94 4.43
CA ILE A 132 -20.51 3.13 5.42
C ILE A 132 -20.63 4.50 6.09
N ASN A 133 -20.78 5.57 5.31
CA ASN A 133 -20.91 6.92 5.84
C ASN A 133 -22.15 7.06 6.73
N ARG A 134 -23.30 6.51 6.32
CA ARG A 134 -24.52 6.52 7.12
C ARG A 134 -24.33 5.85 8.49
N ILE A 135 -23.66 4.70 8.52
CA ILE A 135 -23.37 3.98 9.77
C ILE A 135 -22.35 4.77 10.59
N ALA A 136 -21.29 5.28 9.98
CA ALA A 136 -20.27 6.07 10.66
C ALA A 136 -20.84 7.34 11.29
N GLU A 137 -21.69 8.09 10.58
CA GLU A 137 -22.40 9.25 11.13
C GLU A 137 -23.26 8.86 12.36
N HIS A 138 -23.92 7.71 12.31
CA HIS A 138 -24.73 7.23 13.42
C HIS A 138 -23.90 6.88 14.66
N ILE A 139 -22.78 6.16 14.50
CA ILE A 139 -21.97 5.67 15.63
C ILE A 139 -21.00 6.71 16.19
N TYR A 140 -20.64 7.75 15.40
CA TYR A 140 -19.72 8.82 15.82
C TYR A 140 -20.40 10.18 16.00
N GLY A 141 -21.62 10.37 15.49
CA GLY A 141 -22.34 11.66 15.52
C GLY A 141 -23.01 12.02 16.83
N GLY A 142 -22.92 11.19 17.87
CA GLY A 142 -23.59 11.43 19.16
C GLY A 142 -23.14 10.51 20.28
N ASN A 143 -23.82 10.62 21.43
CA ASN A 143 -23.57 9.76 22.60
C ASN A 143 -24.30 8.43 22.41
N VAL A 144 -23.66 7.48 21.76
CA VAL A 144 -24.21 6.17 21.43
C VAL A 144 -23.66 5.12 22.39
N ALA A 145 -24.47 4.16 22.81
CA ALA A 145 -24.04 3.08 23.69
C ALA A 145 -22.95 2.23 23.03
N GLN A 146 -21.96 1.79 23.81
CA GLN A 146 -20.81 1.03 23.33
C GLN A 146 -21.20 -0.18 22.46
N GLU A 147 -22.22 -0.93 22.85
CA GLU A 147 -22.73 -2.08 22.10
C GLU A 147 -23.24 -1.72 20.69
N VAL A 148 -23.81 -0.50 20.53
CA VAL A 148 -24.26 -0.01 19.21
C VAL A 148 -23.05 0.40 18.36
N GLN A 149 -22.03 1.02 18.98
CA GLN A 149 -20.78 1.33 18.29
C GLN A 149 -20.09 0.06 17.78
N GLU A 150 -19.95 -0.96 18.64
CA GLU A 150 -19.32 -2.24 18.27
C GLU A 150 -20.05 -2.90 17.09
N ARG A 151 -21.39 -2.99 17.16
CA ARG A 151 -22.19 -3.52 16.04
C ARG A 151 -22.04 -2.71 14.75
N GLY A 152 -22.01 -1.38 14.85
CA GLY A 152 -21.80 -0.50 13.70
C GLY A 152 -20.41 -0.68 13.07
N MET A 153 -19.37 -0.84 13.90
CA MET A 153 -18.02 -1.14 13.41
C MET A 153 -17.94 -2.50 12.70
N ASP A 154 -18.56 -3.54 13.24
CA ASP A 154 -18.64 -4.85 12.60
C ASP A 154 -19.36 -4.80 11.23
N GLU A 155 -20.39 -3.96 11.12
CA GLU A 155 -21.11 -3.77 9.87
C GLU A 155 -20.25 -3.02 8.83
N ILE A 156 -19.54 -1.96 9.26
CA ILE A 156 -18.57 -1.25 8.42
C ILE A 156 -17.48 -2.21 7.94
N GLU A 157 -16.96 -3.09 8.78
CA GLU A 157 -15.97 -4.09 8.38
C GLU A 157 -16.49 -5.04 7.30
N LYS A 158 -17.73 -5.51 7.42
CA LYS A 158 -18.39 -6.35 6.39
C LYS A 158 -18.55 -5.59 5.06
N LEU A 159 -18.91 -4.31 5.12
CA LEU A 159 -19.02 -3.46 3.94
C LEU A 159 -17.66 -3.19 3.28
N ASN A 160 -16.61 -2.98 4.06
CA ASN A 160 -15.24 -2.85 3.55
C ASN A 160 -14.77 -4.14 2.86
N LYS A 161 -15.05 -5.31 3.43
CA LYS A 161 -14.78 -6.60 2.77
C LYS A 161 -15.55 -6.76 1.46
N ARG A 162 -16.81 -6.29 1.42
CA ARG A 162 -17.60 -6.27 0.18
C ARG A 162 -17.00 -5.31 -0.85
N PHE A 163 -16.54 -4.14 -0.43
CA PHE A 163 -15.85 -3.19 -1.30
C PHE A 163 -14.59 -3.81 -1.90
N ALA A 164 -13.71 -4.37 -1.07
CA ALA A 164 -12.51 -5.07 -1.52
C ALA A 164 -12.83 -6.18 -2.52
N LYS A 165 -13.86 -6.97 -2.27
CA LYS A 165 -14.32 -8.03 -3.18
C LYS A 165 -14.71 -7.46 -4.55
N VAL A 166 -15.47 -6.37 -4.61
CA VAL A 166 -15.87 -5.72 -5.87
C VAL A 166 -14.65 -5.23 -6.65
N VAL A 167 -13.66 -4.66 -5.96
CA VAL A 167 -12.40 -4.21 -6.58
C VAL A 167 -11.63 -5.41 -7.16
N VAL A 168 -11.46 -6.47 -6.39
CA VAL A 168 -10.75 -7.70 -6.84
C VAL A 168 -11.43 -8.35 -8.04
N GLU A 169 -12.74 -8.55 -7.99
CA GLU A 169 -13.53 -9.15 -9.09
C GLU A 169 -13.47 -8.27 -10.35
N THR A 170 -13.51 -6.94 -10.19
CA THR A 170 -13.38 -6.01 -11.32
C THR A 170 -11.97 -6.05 -11.91
N THR A 171 -10.93 -6.13 -11.06
CA THR A 171 -9.54 -6.27 -11.50
C THR A 171 -9.35 -7.58 -12.27
N GLU A 172 -9.84 -8.70 -11.73
CA GLU A 172 -9.74 -10.01 -12.35
C GLU A 172 -10.45 -10.07 -13.71
N LYS A 173 -11.66 -9.50 -13.80
CA LYS A 173 -12.42 -9.40 -15.06
C LYS A 173 -11.67 -8.63 -16.15
N ASN A 174 -10.86 -7.64 -15.75
CA ASN A 174 -10.15 -6.75 -16.65
C ASN A 174 -8.64 -7.05 -16.73
N ILE A 175 -8.20 -8.21 -16.27
CA ILE A 175 -6.76 -8.52 -16.13
C ILE A 175 -5.99 -8.46 -17.45
N ASP A 176 -6.64 -8.72 -18.57
CA ASP A 176 -6.05 -8.73 -19.91
C ASP A 176 -5.96 -7.35 -20.56
N ASN A 177 -6.43 -6.28 -19.91
CA ASN A 177 -6.46 -4.93 -20.47
C ASN A 177 -5.80 -3.89 -19.56
N GLU A 178 -5.71 -2.64 -20.02
CA GLU A 178 -5.07 -1.54 -19.28
C GLU A 178 -5.81 -1.18 -17.99
N PHE A 179 -7.11 -1.43 -17.92
CA PHE A 179 -7.87 -1.13 -16.71
C PHE A 179 -7.51 -2.07 -15.55
N GLY A 180 -7.36 -3.37 -15.81
CA GLY A 180 -6.90 -4.32 -14.80
C GLY A 180 -5.48 -4.01 -14.31
N TYR A 181 -4.56 -3.67 -15.23
CA TYR A 181 -3.22 -3.17 -14.85
C TYR A 181 -3.31 -1.94 -13.95
N PHE A 182 -4.12 -0.95 -14.34
CA PHE A 182 -4.35 0.27 -13.56
C PHE A 182 -4.84 -0.06 -12.14
N LEU A 183 -5.87 -0.90 -11.99
CA LEU A 183 -6.43 -1.24 -10.68
C LEU A 183 -5.40 -1.93 -9.76
N LEU A 184 -4.55 -2.80 -10.32
CA LEU A 184 -3.46 -3.47 -9.58
C LEU A 184 -2.41 -2.49 -9.04
N THR A 185 -2.16 -1.40 -9.76
CA THR A 185 -1.17 -0.39 -9.38
C THR A 185 -1.76 0.73 -8.52
N TYR A 186 -3.05 1.00 -8.67
CA TYR A 186 -3.75 2.10 -8.01
C TYR A 186 -4.24 1.76 -6.59
N TYR A 187 -4.89 0.60 -6.42
CA TYR A 187 -5.48 0.26 -5.12
C TYR A 187 -4.44 -0.20 -4.10
N PRO A 188 -4.58 0.19 -2.80
CA PRO A 188 -3.66 -0.21 -1.74
C PRO A 188 -3.87 -1.66 -1.27
N GLU A 189 -3.01 -2.12 -0.35
CA GLU A 189 -3.01 -3.49 0.19
C GLU A 189 -4.31 -3.84 0.94
N GLU A 190 -4.95 -2.87 1.54
CA GLU A 190 -6.21 -3.05 2.28
C GLU A 190 -7.37 -3.48 1.38
N LEU A 191 -7.30 -3.17 0.08
CA LEU A 191 -8.33 -3.52 -0.89
C LEU A 191 -7.94 -4.70 -1.79
N ILE A 192 -6.67 -4.84 -2.13
CA ILE A 192 -6.13 -6.01 -2.84
C ILE A 192 -4.95 -6.52 -2.02
N ASP A 193 -5.18 -7.49 -1.15
CA ASP A 193 -4.14 -8.06 -0.31
C ASP A 193 -2.97 -8.64 -1.14
N ASN A 194 -1.81 -8.74 -0.51
CA ASN A 194 -0.57 -9.11 -1.20
C ASN A 194 -0.62 -10.48 -1.87
N SER A 195 -1.32 -11.46 -1.30
CA SER A 195 -1.44 -12.80 -1.88
C SER A 195 -2.32 -12.80 -3.12
N THR A 196 -3.46 -12.13 -3.04
CA THR A 196 -4.39 -11.90 -4.16
C THR A 196 -3.70 -11.11 -5.27
N ARG A 197 -2.97 -10.05 -4.91
CA ARG A 197 -2.23 -9.20 -5.86
C ARG A 197 -1.19 -10.00 -6.64
N LEU A 198 -0.39 -10.82 -5.98
CA LEU A 198 0.58 -11.70 -6.66
C LEU A 198 -0.11 -12.67 -7.61
N SER A 199 -1.21 -13.30 -7.19
CA SER A 199 -1.99 -14.20 -8.04
C SER A 199 -2.56 -13.50 -9.28
N LEU A 200 -3.00 -12.24 -9.15
CA LEU A 200 -3.49 -11.44 -10.26
C LEU A 200 -2.34 -11.00 -11.20
N ILE A 201 -1.19 -10.62 -10.64
CA ILE A 201 0.01 -10.27 -11.42
C ILE A 201 0.46 -11.45 -12.29
N GLU A 202 0.35 -12.69 -11.81
CA GLU A 202 0.68 -13.88 -12.59
C GLU A 202 -0.23 -14.08 -13.81
N LYS A 203 -1.44 -13.52 -13.78
CA LYS A 203 -2.42 -13.55 -14.89
C LYS A 203 -2.24 -12.42 -15.91
N LEU A 204 -1.42 -11.40 -15.61
CA LEU A 204 -1.13 -10.32 -16.55
C LEU A 204 -0.42 -10.85 -17.80
N THR A 205 -0.65 -10.18 -18.93
CA THR A 205 0.13 -10.40 -20.16
C THR A 205 1.61 -10.06 -19.92
N ASP A 206 2.52 -10.70 -20.68
CA ASP A 206 3.97 -10.55 -20.46
C ASP A 206 4.44 -9.10 -20.55
N ASP A 207 3.92 -8.30 -21.48
CA ASP A 207 4.27 -6.89 -21.63
C ASP A 207 3.91 -6.08 -20.37
N ARG A 208 2.71 -6.25 -19.79
CA ARG A 208 2.29 -5.57 -18.57
C ARG A 208 3.04 -6.05 -17.35
N ARG A 209 3.29 -7.35 -17.25
CA ARG A 209 4.05 -7.94 -16.16
C ARG A 209 5.50 -7.42 -16.10
N GLN A 210 6.09 -7.07 -17.26
CA GLN A 210 7.43 -6.51 -17.32
C GLN A 210 7.51 -5.01 -17.00
N ARG A 211 6.39 -4.31 -16.88
CA ARG A 211 6.37 -2.87 -16.58
C ARG A 211 6.98 -2.58 -15.20
N PRO A 212 7.69 -1.44 -15.06
CA PRO A 212 8.41 -1.09 -13.83
C PRO A 212 7.54 -1.10 -12.57
N ALA A 213 6.30 -0.58 -12.63
CA ALA A 213 5.39 -0.52 -11.50
C ALA A 213 5.04 -1.92 -10.97
N ILE A 214 4.75 -2.90 -11.84
CA ILE A 214 4.45 -4.27 -11.43
C ILE A 214 5.69 -4.94 -10.81
N LYS A 215 6.86 -4.78 -11.42
CA LYS A 215 8.12 -5.32 -10.86
C LYS A 215 8.42 -4.73 -9.47
N GLN A 216 8.17 -3.45 -9.29
CA GLN A 216 8.35 -2.80 -7.99
C GLN A 216 7.37 -3.36 -6.94
N ILE A 217 6.10 -3.55 -7.31
CA ILE A 217 5.09 -4.16 -6.44
C ILE A 217 5.49 -5.58 -6.07
N GLU A 218 5.82 -6.44 -7.06
CA GLU A 218 6.28 -7.80 -6.79
C GLU A 218 7.50 -7.85 -5.86
N ALA A 219 8.50 -7.01 -6.12
CA ALA A 219 9.70 -6.94 -5.29
C ALA A 219 9.38 -6.52 -3.85
N THR A 220 8.49 -5.56 -3.68
CA THR A 220 8.03 -5.07 -2.35
C THR A 220 7.30 -6.17 -1.59
N ILE A 221 6.34 -6.84 -2.24
CA ILE A 221 5.57 -7.94 -1.63
C ILE A 221 6.49 -9.11 -1.26
N ARG A 222 7.37 -9.53 -2.17
CA ARG A 222 8.32 -10.63 -1.92
C ARG A 222 9.32 -10.28 -0.81
N LYS A 223 9.72 -9.02 -0.70
CA LYS A 223 10.56 -8.55 0.41
C LYS A 223 9.79 -8.62 1.74
N ALA A 224 8.57 -8.12 1.77
CA ALA A 224 7.71 -8.16 2.97
C ALA A 224 7.40 -9.60 3.41
N ALA A 225 7.15 -10.50 2.45
CA ALA A 225 6.85 -11.91 2.72
C ALA A 225 7.98 -12.65 3.46
N LYS A 226 9.24 -12.22 3.28
CA LYS A 226 10.40 -12.83 3.98
C LYS A 226 10.36 -12.61 5.49
N THR A 227 9.61 -11.64 5.95
CA THR A 227 9.49 -11.28 7.37
C THR A 227 8.04 -11.22 7.85
N ALA A 228 7.11 -11.81 7.08
CA ALA A 228 5.71 -11.95 7.46
C ALA A 228 5.51 -13.06 8.53
N GLU A 229 4.36 -13.07 9.17
CA GLU A 229 3.97 -14.18 10.05
C GLU A 229 4.00 -15.51 9.28
N GLY A 230 4.55 -16.53 9.90
CA GLY A 230 4.79 -17.84 9.29
C GLY A 230 6.12 -18.01 8.57
N ALA A 231 6.79 -16.93 8.18
CA ALA A 231 8.15 -16.97 7.61
C ALA A 231 9.20 -17.26 8.70
N THR A 232 10.37 -17.77 8.28
CA THR A 232 11.53 -17.91 9.18
C THR A 232 12.39 -16.66 9.06
N ILE A 233 12.78 -16.07 10.21
CA ILE A 233 13.63 -14.88 10.21
C ILE A 233 14.98 -15.19 9.54
N PRO A 234 15.55 -14.24 8.77
CA PRO A 234 16.94 -14.34 8.34
C PRO A 234 17.84 -14.26 9.56
N ASN A 235 18.97 -14.98 9.52
CA ASN A 235 20.00 -14.77 10.54
C ASN A 235 20.64 -13.39 10.35
N PHE A 236 20.79 -12.66 11.44
CA PHE A 236 21.50 -11.38 11.45
C PHE A 236 22.37 -11.26 12.70
N THR A 237 23.39 -10.42 12.62
CA THR A 237 24.36 -10.19 13.68
C THR A 237 24.58 -8.71 13.84
N GLN A 238 24.51 -8.21 15.07
CA GLN A 238 24.85 -6.84 15.43
C GLN A 238 25.73 -6.80 16.67
N GLN A 239 26.28 -5.62 17.00
CA GLN A 239 27.15 -5.44 18.15
C GLN A 239 26.37 -5.44 19.46
N THR A 240 26.95 -6.04 20.50
CA THR A 240 26.46 -5.93 21.89
C THR A 240 26.93 -4.62 22.53
N PRO A 241 26.35 -4.22 23.69
CA PRO A 241 26.83 -3.09 24.47
C PRO A 241 28.34 -3.18 24.82
N GLU A 242 28.86 -4.36 25.04
CA GLU A 242 30.25 -4.65 25.36
C GLU A 242 31.18 -4.63 24.13
N GLY A 243 30.63 -4.54 22.92
CA GLY A 243 31.38 -4.48 21.65
C GLY A 243 31.61 -5.86 20.99
N GLY A 244 31.06 -6.92 21.56
CA GLY A 244 31.02 -8.24 20.90
C GLY A 244 29.98 -8.30 19.80
N ASN A 245 29.94 -9.42 19.08
CA ASN A 245 28.93 -9.70 18.08
C ASN A 245 27.90 -10.71 18.63
N LEU A 246 26.62 -10.42 18.40
CA LEU A 246 25.51 -11.29 18.78
C LEU A 246 24.74 -11.72 17.53
N SER A 247 24.61 -13.04 17.33
CA SER A 247 23.76 -13.60 16.27
C SER A 247 22.37 -13.89 16.84
N ILE A 248 21.33 -13.41 16.16
CA ILE A 248 19.95 -13.61 16.62
C ILE A 248 19.58 -15.09 16.71
N MET A 249 19.98 -15.91 15.74
CA MET A 249 19.63 -17.32 15.74
C MET A 249 20.30 -18.11 16.88
N THR A 250 21.44 -17.63 17.39
CA THR A 250 22.06 -18.22 18.58
C THR A 250 21.21 -17.99 19.84
N GLU A 251 20.58 -16.81 19.96
CA GLU A 251 19.71 -16.50 21.09
C GLU A 251 18.34 -17.17 20.94
N VAL A 252 17.76 -17.13 19.74
CA VAL A 252 16.48 -17.78 19.43
C VAL A 252 16.54 -19.28 19.73
N GLY A 253 17.62 -19.95 19.33
CA GLY A 253 17.81 -21.40 19.54
C GLY A 253 17.87 -21.84 21.01
N LYS A 254 18.13 -20.93 21.96
CA LYS A 254 18.17 -21.21 23.41
C LYS A 254 16.79 -21.30 24.06
N ASN A 255 15.75 -20.78 23.42
CA ASN A 255 14.43 -20.55 24.00
C ASN A 255 13.33 -21.28 23.22
N LYS A 256 12.22 -21.62 23.86
CA LYS A 256 11.03 -22.10 23.16
C LYS A 256 10.42 -20.99 22.30
N ILE A 257 10.38 -19.78 22.86
CA ILE A 257 9.86 -18.56 22.23
C ILE A 257 10.81 -17.41 22.52
N THR A 258 11.08 -16.58 21.52
CA THR A 258 11.88 -15.37 21.68
C THR A 258 11.09 -14.15 21.18
N ILE A 259 11.05 -13.10 22.00
CA ILE A 259 10.57 -11.77 21.59
C ILE A 259 11.78 -10.99 21.08
N ILE A 260 11.73 -10.55 19.84
CA ILE A 260 12.66 -9.56 19.27
C ILE A 260 12.01 -8.21 19.47
N ASP A 261 12.56 -7.38 20.34
CA ASP A 261 12.01 -6.08 20.74
C ASP A 261 12.80 -4.93 20.12
N PHE A 262 12.14 -4.20 19.21
CA PHE A 262 12.71 -3.02 18.57
C PHE A 262 12.39 -1.79 19.41
N TRP A 263 13.44 -1.15 19.94
CA TRP A 263 13.33 -0.05 20.87
C TRP A 263 14.45 1.00 20.72
N ALA A 264 14.46 2.06 21.52
CA ALA A 264 15.58 2.98 21.64
C ALA A 264 15.57 3.72 22.97
N SER A 265 16.72 4.22 23.40
CA SER A 265 16.87 5.03 24.64
C SER A 265 16.06 6.31 24.61
N TRP A 266 15.91 6.92 23.44
CA TRP A 266 15.14 8.14 23.20
C TRP A 266 13.64 7.90 23.03
N CYS A 267 13.20 6.65 22.87
CA CYS A 267 11.79 6.29 22.66
C CYS A 267 11.04 6.30 24.01
N GLY A 268 10.25 7.34 24.26
CA GLY A 268 9.43 7.48 25.47
C GLY A 268 8.47 6.31 25.69
N PRO A 269 7.60 5.97 24.70
CA PRO A 269 6.68 4.83 24.82
C PRO A 269 7.40 3.49 25.06
N CYS A 270 8.57 3.25 24.42
CA CYS A 270 9.35 2.03 24.64
C CYS A 270 9.75 1.90 26.12
N ARG A 271 10.28 3.00 26.69
CA ARG A 271 10.70 3.00 28.12
C ARG A 271 9.53 2.78 29.09
N GLN A 272 8.34 3.27 28.73
CA GLN A 272 7.13 3.05 29.53
C GLN A 272 6.67 1.58 29.51
N GLU A 273 6.96 0.85 28.43
CA GLU A 273 6.59 -0.56 28.28
C GLU A 273 7.58 -1.52 28.98
N MET A 274 8.84 -1.08 29.25
CA MET A 274 9.86 -1.94 29.83
C MET A 274 9.52 -2.60 31.19
N PRO A 275 8.84 -1.93 32.14
CA PRO A 275 8.39 -2.61 33.37
C PRO A 275 7.46 -3.80 33.10
N PHE A 276 6.59 -3.69 32.12
CA PHE A 276 5.73 -4.79 31.69
C PHE A 276 6.56 -5.92 31.05
N MET A 277 7.50 -5.59 30.16
CA MET A 277 8.40 -6.57 29.54
C MET A 277 9.26 -7.31 30.57
N LEU A 278 9.77 -6.60 31.58
CA LEU A 278 10.51 -7.20 32.71
C LEU A 278 9.64 -8.21 33.48
N SER A 279 8.40 -7.82 33.84
CA SER A 279 7.47 -8.72 34.52
C SER A 279 7.14 -9.96 33.69
N LEU A 280 6.89 -9.79 32.39
CA LEU A 280 6.62 -10.89 31.45
C LEU A 280 7.81 -11.84 31.35
N TYR A 281 9.02 -11.31 31.23
CA TYR A 281 10.26 -12.08 31.15
C TYR A 281 10.50 -12.88 32.43
N GLU A 282 10.50 -12.21 33.60
CA GLU A 282 10.75 -12.87 34.90
C GLU A 282 9.74 -13.98 35.18
N SER A 283 8.49 -13.81 34.81
CA SER A 283 7.44 -14.81 35.02
C SER A 283 7.56 -16.03 34.09
N ASN A 284 8.27 -15.92 32.96
CA ASN A 284 8.25 -16.95 31.91
C ASN A 284 9.64 -17.43 31.44
N LYS A 285 10.75 -16.83 31.89
CA LYS A 285 12.10 -17.22 31.45
C LYS A 285 12.41 -18.70 31.71
N GLU A 286 12.02 -19.22 32.87
CA GLU A 286 12.22 -20.65 33.23
C GLU A 286 11.29 -21.57 32.40
N ARG A 287 10.24 -21.04 31.80
CA ARG A 287 9.33 -21.77 30.90
C ARG A 287 9.82 -21.78 29.45
N GLY A 288 10.89 -21.03 29.14
CA GLY A 288 11.54 -20.98 27.85
C GLY A 288 11.25 -19.68 27.07
N LEU A 289 10.88 -18.57 27.74
CA LEU A 289 10.80 -17.25 27.12
C LEU A 289 12.18 -16.59 27.08
N GLY A 290 12.61 -16.19 25.87
CA GLY A 290 13.73 -15.28 25.64
C GLY A 290 13.26 -13.92 25.17
N ILE A 291 14.06 -12.89 25.39
CA ILE A 291 13.93 -11.58 24.78
C ILE A 291 15.29 -11.18 24.20
N VAL A 292 15.29 -10.50 23.04
CA VAL A 292 16.47 -9.85 22.47
C VAL A 292 16.07 -8.44 22.08
N GLY A 293 16.75 -7.44 22.65
CA GLY A 293 16.52 -6.04 22.28
C GLY A 293 17.35 -5.66 21.06
N VAL A 294 16.70 -5.10 20.04
CA VAL A 294 17.32 -4.49 18.86
C VAL A 294 17.16 -2.98 18.98
N SER A 295 18.25 -2.28 19.28
CA SER A 295 18.20 -0.84 19.50
C SER A 295 18.35 -0.04 18.20
N LEU A 296 17.53 1.02 18.07
CA LEU A 296 17.62 2.03 17.02
C LEU A 296 18.35 3.30 17.54
N ASP A 297 19.26 3.16 18.48
CA ASP A 297 20.08 4.30 18.93
C ASP A 297 21.16 4.66 17.91
N ARG A 298 21.63 5.91 17.96
CA ARG A 298 22.85 6.38 17.26
C ARG A 298 24.04 6.49 18.17
N ASP A 299 23.74 6.73 19.46
CA ASP A 299 24.76 6.99 20.47
C ASP A 299 24.86 5.79 21.42
N LYS A 300 26.05 5.20 21.47
CA LYS A 300 26.33 4.02 22.28
C LYS A 300 26.17 4.28 23.78
N ASP A 301 26.62 5.43 24.26
CA ASP A 301 26.61 5.73 25.69
C ASP A 301 25.17 5.93 26.19
N SER A 302 24.34 6.59 25.42
CA SER A 302 22.91 6.74 25.69
C SER A 302 22.22 5.39 25.76
N TRP A 303 22.47 4.50 24.77
CA TRP A 303 21.94 3.15 24.73
C TRP A 303 22.35 2.30 25.97
N VAL A 304 23.66 2.24 26.26
CA VAL A 304 24.21 1.52 27.41
C VAL A 304 23.66 2.06 28.74
N THR A 305 23.56 3.39 28.86
CA THR A 305 23.02 4.05 30.06
C THR A 305 21.53 3.66 30.23
N ALA A 306 20.74 3.64 29.15
CA ALA A 306 19.34 3.27 29.21
C ALA A 306 19.16 1.80 29.62
N ILE A 307 19.96 0.85 29.08
CA ILE A 307 19.94 -0.57 29.47
C ILE A 307 20.16 -0.71 30.97
N LYS A 308 21.21 -0.04 31.51
CA LYS A 308 21.53 -0.07 32.94
C LYS A 308 20.43 0.53 33.81
N LYS A 309 19.91 1.71 33.41
CA LYS A 309 18.85 2.41 34.13
C LYS A 309 17.54 1.63 34.17
N LEU A 310 17.19 0.98 33.09
CA LEU A 310 15.99 0.15 32.95
C LEU A 310 16.19 -1.28 33.45
N GLN A 311 17.41 -1.66 33.83
CA GLN A 311 17.79 -2.98 34.34
C GLN A 311 17.37 -4.12 33.40
N LEU A 312 17.59 -3.95 32.09
CA LEU A 312 17.21 -4.95 31.09
C LEU A 312 18.13 -6.17 31.16
N PRO A 313 17.63 -7.37 31.56
CA PRO A 313 18.48 -8.54 31.83
C PRO A 313 18.77 -9.38 30.58
N TRP A 314 18.09 -9.12 29.48
CA TRP A 314 18.20 -9.89 28.22
C TRP A 314 19.23 -9.31 27.26
N PRO A 315 19.74 -10.12 26.32
CA PRO A 315 20.70 -9.71 25.33
C PRO A 315 20.24 -8.48 24.51
N GLN A 316 21.17 -7.60 24.22
CA GLN A 316 20.94 -6.37 23.48
C GLN A 316 21.88 -6.30 22.29
N MET A 317 21.39 -5.77 21.15
CA MET A 317 22.19 -5.55 19.95
C MET A 317 21.81 -4.27 19.23
N SER A 318 22.75 -3.66 18.52
CA SER A 318 22.54 -2.50 17.67
C SER A 318 23.68 -2.35 16.65
N ASP A 319 23.40 -1.69 15.51
CA ASP A 319 24.40 -1.19 14.58
C ASP A 319 24.61 0.34 14.71
N LEU A 320 23.89 0.98 15.64
CA LEU A 320 23.93 2.41 15.94
C LEU A 320 23.59 3.31 14.74
N LYS A 321 22.77 2.82 13.80
CA LYS A 321 22.40 3.55 12.59
C LYS A 321 21.01 4.20 12.64
N TYR A 322 20.37 4.25 13.82
CA TYR A 322 19.03 4.84 13.98
C TYR A 322 17.99 4.13 13.09
N TRP A 323 17.19 4.87 12.32
CA TRP A 323 16.23 4.28 11.36
C TRP A 323 16.91 3.61 10.15
N ASP A 324 18.21 3.82 9.96
CA ASP A 324 19.02 3.12 8.97
C ASP A 324 19.51 1.74 9.47
N ASN A 325 19.11 1.32 10.68
CA ASN A 325 19.41 0.00 11.21
C ASN A 325 19.03 -1.11 10.21
N GLU A 326 20.01 -1.96 9.85
CA GLU A 326 19.86 -2.98 8.81
C GLU A 326 18.75 -4.01 9.15
N VAL A 327 18.61 -4.34 10.43
CA VAL A 327 17.59 -5.29 10.89
C VAL A 327 16.22 -4.62 10.84
N ALA A 328 16.08 -3.38 11.30
CA ALA A 328 14.84 -2.64 11.21
C ALA A 328 14.35 -2.51 9.75
N LYS A 329 15.27 -2.18 8.82
CA LYS A 329 14.96 -2.16 7.38
C LYS A 329 14.57 -3.52 6.81
N THR A 330 15.24 -4.59 7.25
CA THR A 330 14.94 -5.96 6.81
C THR A 330 13.54 -6.37 7.22
N PHE A 331 13.15 -6.04 8.45
CA PHE A 331 11.82 -6.36 8.99
C PHE A 331 10.76 -5.30 8.69
N ASN A 332 11.09 -4.26 7.91
CA ASN A 332 10.20 -3.14 7.59
C ASN A 332 9.60 -2.48 8.85
N ILE A 333 10.46 -2.23 9.86
CA ILE A 333 10.06 -1.55 11.08
C ILE A 333 10.03 -0.05 10.82
N THR A 334 8.85 0.55 10.86
CA THR A 334 8.61 1.98 10.59
C THR A 334 8.26 2.78 11.84
N SER A 335 7.98 2.08 12.94
CA SER A 335 7.68 2.70 14.25
C SER A 335 8.15 1.80 15.39
N ILE A 336 8.49 2.40 16.52
CA ILE A 336 8.83 1.71 17.77
C ILE A 336 8.00 2.27 18.94
N PRO A 337 7.67 1.43 19.96
CA PRO A 337 8.09 0.04 20.13
C PRO A 337 7.43 -0.92 19.14
N HIS A 338 8.16 -1.94 18.72
CA HIS A 338 7.63 -3.01 17.86
C HIS A 338 8.21 -4.35 18.29
N THR A 339 7.37 -5.38 18.38
CA THR A 339 7.79 -6.73 18.77
C THR A 339 7.60 -7.73 17.65
N ILE A 340 8.50 -8.70 17.56
CA ILE A 340 8.33 -9.89 16.72
C ILE A 340 8.51 -11.10 17.62
N VAL A 341 7.52 -11.99 17.67
CA VAL A 341 7.56 -13.23 18.45
C VAL A 341 7.92 -14.38 17.52
N VAL A 342 8.98 -15.12 17.84
CA VAL A 342 9.45 -16.25 17.04
C VAL A 342 9.55 -17.52 17.89
N ASP A 343 9.39 -18.69 17.24
CA ASP A 343 9.68 -19.99 17.85
C ASP A 343 11.18 -20.30 17.87
N GLN A 344 11.56 -21.43 18.45
CA GLN A 344 12.96 -21.89 18.57
C GLN A 344 13.67 -22.07 17.23
N LYS A 345 12.92 -22.23 16.12
CA LYS A 345 13.46 -22.36 14.75
C LYS A 345 13.51 -21.02 14.00
N GLY A 346 13.11 -19.94 14.68
CA GLY A 346 13.03 -18.61 14.09
C GLY A 346 11.80 -18.37 13.23
N LYS A 347 10.78 -19.23 13.28
CA LYS A 347 9.52 -18.99 12.60
C LYS A 347 8.76 -17.86 13.29
N ILE A 348 8.37 -16.82 12.54
CA ILE A 348 7.60 -15.69 13.06
C ILE A 348 6.19 -16.16 13.40
N LEU A 349 5.83 -16.08 14.66
CA LEU A 349 4.52 -16.46 15.16
C LEU A 349 3.54 -15.29 15.16
N ARG A 350 4.02 -14.09 15.57
CA ARG A 350 3.23 -12.84 15.59
C ARG A 350 4.14 -11.62 15.49
N ARG A 351 3.56 -10.51 15.05
CA ARG A 351 4.22 -9.20 14.95
C ARG A 351 3.37 -8.12 15.59
N GLY A 352 4.03 -7.09 16.16
CA GLY A 352 3.38 -5.87 16.64
C GLY A 352 2.52 -6.03 17.89
N LEU A 353 2.53 -7.19 18.56
CA LEU A 353 1.80 -7.39 19.82
C LEU A 353 2.43 -6.58 20.94
N ARG A 354 1.59 -6.01 21.84
CA ARG A 354 2.02 -5.21 22.97
C ARG A 354 1.15 -5.45 24.21
N GLY A 355 1.68 -5.09 25.39
CA GLY A 355 0.93 -5.15 26.63
C GLY A 355 0.25 -6.50 26.85
N GLU A 356 -0.99 -6.48 27.31
CA GLU A 356 -1.73 -7.70 27.67
C GLU A 356 -1.92 -8.69 26.50
N GLN A 357 -2.05 -8.19 25.27
CA GLN A 357 -2.14 -9.06 24.08
C GLN A 357 -0.84 -9.86 23.86
N LEU A 358 0.32 -9.22 24.05
CA LEU A 358 1.62 -9.91 23.96
C LEU A 358 1.74 -10.98 25.05
N LYS A 359 1.34 -10.67 26.29
CA LYS A 359 1.38 -11.61 27.41
C LYS A 359 0.52 -12.82 27.15
N GLN A 360 -0.77 -12.62 26.82
CA GLN A 360 -1.70 -13.72 26.53
C GLN A 360 -1.20 -14.62 25.41
N PHE A 361 -0.65 -14.03 24.35
CA PHE A 361 -0.09 -14.78 23.24
C PHE A 361 1.11 -15.62 23.69
N VAL A 362 2.10 -15.02 24.36
CA VAL A 362 3.30 -15.71 24.85
C VAL A 362 2.93 -16.84 25.81
N GLU A 363 2.05 -16.60 26.77
CA GLU A 363 1.61 -17.61 27.74
C GLU A 363 0.89 -18.79 27.07
N SER A 364 0.07 -18.50 26.04
CA SER A 364 -0.60 -19.53 25.25
C SER A 364 0.37 -20.41 24.45
N GLU A 365 1.41 -19.82 23.87
CA GLU A 365 2.42 -20.55 23.11
C GLU A 365 3.33 -21.39 24.03
N LEU A 366 3.72 -20.86 25.19
CA LEU A 366 4.52 -21.58 26.16
C LEU A 366 3.79 -22.76 26.85
N ALA A 367 2.47 -22.78 26.77
CA ALA A 367 1.63 -23.86 27.29
C ALA A 367 1.49 -25.06 26.33
N LYS A 368 1.88 -24.87 25.05
CA LYS A 368 1.95 -25.97 24.06
C LYS A 368 3.18 -26.84 24.29
#